data_470aa532c676d8f5c43862e91629f8bd
#
_entry.id   470aa532c676d8f5c43862e91629f8bd
#
_cell.length_a   1.000
_cell.length_b   1.000
_cell.length_c   1.000
_cell.angle_alpha   90.00
_cell.angle_beta   90.00
_cell.angle_gamma   90.00
#
_symmetry.space_group_name_H-M   'P 1'
#
loop_
_entity.id
_entity.type
_entity.pdbx_description
1 polymer ?
#
loop_
_entity_poly.entity_id
_entity_poly.type
_entity_poly.pdbx_seq_one_letter_code
_entity_poly.pdbx_strand_id
1 'polypeptide(L)'
;IFASTGVIGEEFPVEQVRERLADLVDRLRTEHNKMYWIKMASAIMTTDTKPKLAYEEIIIGDELIKISGIAKGSGMIAPNLATMLSFIFTNADINSNLLKTLLKRAVSNSFNAITVDSDQSTNDMVSIFSTKAIKIGQNISLNDKVVQKFEVALKKLCLNLAKQIVVDGEGAKKFVTINVINAKSLGSAKNIAFSIANSPLVKTAMAGEDPNWGRIVMGIGKSGEVVDTKKLKIKIGNYLVAENGRVSETYDEKKLKEYIQWDSIEIEVNLKLGNDAFKCYTCDFTHDYININADYRN
;
A
#
# COMPACT_ATOMS: atom_id res chain seq x y z
N ILE A 1 -13.07 18.00 9.24
CA ILE A 1 -12.55 16.62 9.27
C ILE A 1 -11.31 16.65 10.14
N PHE A 2 -11.27 15.76 11.14
CA PHE A 2 -10.11 15.58 12.00
C PHE A 2 -9.45 14.26 11.65
N ALA A 3 -8.12 14.25 11.64
CA ALA A 3 -7.30 13.07 11.52
C ALA A 3 -6.19 13.19 12.55
N SER A 4 -5.98 12.18 13.35
CA SER A 4 -4.94 12.16 14.37
C SER A 4 -4.31 10.78 14.48
N THR A 5 -3.09 10.76 14.99
CA THR A 5 -2.40 9.57 15.45
C THR A 5 -1.74 9.91 16.77
N GLY A 6 -1.62 8.97 17.68
CA GLY A 6 -1.05 9.17 19.00
C GLY A 6 -1.13 7.91 19.84
N VAL A 7 -0.64 7.98 21.08
CA VAL A 7 -0.65 6.84 22.01
C VAL A 7 -2.09 6.49 22.38
N ILE A 8 -2.44 5.20 22.27
CA ILE A 8 -3.77 4.70 22.59
C ILE A 8 -4.04 4.89 24.10
N GLY A 9 -5.18 5.51 24.41
CA GLY A 9 -5.60 5.79 25.79
C GLY A 9 -5.09 7.11 26.37
N GLU A 10 -4.28 7.88 25.65
CA GLU A 10 -3.91 9.24 26.04
C GLU A 10 -4.94 10.28 25.55
N GLU A 11 -5.13 11.33 26.35
CA GLU A 11 -6.06 12.41 25.98
C GLU A 11 -5.52 13.23 24.81
N PHE A 12 -6.39 13.52 23.84
CA PHE A 12 -6.04 14.37 22.72
C PHE A 12 -5.82 15.82 23.19
N PRO A 13 -4.69 16.47 22.82
CA PRO A 13 -4.32 17.79 23.30
C PRO A 13 -5.13 18.91 22.61
N VAL A 14 -6.42 19.00 22.90
CA VAL A 14 -7.38 19.91 22.25
C VAL A 14 -6.95 21.36 22.34
N GLU A 15 -6.48 21.80 23.52
CA GLU A 15 -6.12 23.21 23.74
C GLU A 15 -4.92 23.63 22.88
N GLN A 16 -3.91 22.78 22.75
CA GLN A 16 -2.76 23.04 21.87
C GLN A 16 -3.18 23.26 20.41
N VAL A 17 -4.17 22.49 19.93
CA VAL A 17 -4.73 22.67 18.59
C VAL A 17 -5.49 23.98 18.49
N ARG A 18 -6.35 24.29 19.50
CA ARG A 18 -7.16 25.53 19.52
C ARG A 18 -6.31 26.79 19.47
N GLU A 19 -5.25 26.84 20.27
CA GLU A 19 -4.31 27.98 20.32
C GLU A 19 -3.64 28.25 18.98
N ARG A 20 -3.44 27.21 18.14
CA ARG A 20 -2.76 27.35 16.85
C ARG A 20 -3.68 27.62 15.66
N LEU A 21 -5.00 27.44 15.80
CA LEU A 21 -5.93 27.56 14.67
C LEU A 21 -5.93 28.95 14.03
N ALA A 22 -5.93 30.01 14.83
CA ALA A 22 -5.92 31.40 14.31
C ALA A 22 -4.63 31.66 13.50
N ASP A 23 -3.47 31.32 14.05
CA ASP A 23 -2.18 31.45 13.39
C ASP A 23 -2.10 30.63 12.09
N LEU A 24 -2.66 29.43 12.06
CA LEU A 24 -2.72 28.59 10.87
C LEU A 24 -3.60 29.23 9.77
N VAL A 25 -4.74 29.80 10.15
CA VAL A 25 -5.63 30.50 9.22
C VAL A 25 -4.94 31.74 8.63
N ASP A 26 -4.27 32.53 9.47
CA ASP A 26 -3.55 33.74 9.02
C ASP A 26 -2.36 33.42 8.11
N ARG A 27 -1.82 32.21 8.20
CA ARG A 27 -0.72 31.73 7.34
C ARG A 27 -1.18 31.08 6.05
N LEU A 28 -2.47 30.90 5.82
CA LEU A 28 -2.97 30.38 4.55
C LEU A 28 -2.50 31.27 3.39
N ARG A 29 -1.97 30.63 2.35
CA ARG A 29 -1.49 31.31 1.15
C ARG A 29 -2.09 30.66 -0.08
N THR A 30 -2.33 31.45 -1.10
CA THR A 30 -2.82 30.99 -2.41
C THR A 30 -1.69 30.65 -3.38
N GLU A 31 -0.45 30.95 -3.01
CA GLU A 31 0.73 30.69 -3.83
C GLU A 31 1.05 29.20 -3.93
N HIS A 32 1.34 28.76 -5.14
CA HIS A 32 1.77 27.39 -5.42
C HIS A 32 3.27 27.22 -5.10
N ASN A 33 3.56 26.68 -3.93
CA ASN A 33 4.92 26.32 -3.56
C ASN A 33 5.02 24.82 -3.25
N LYS A 34 5.80 24.08 -4.05
CA LYS A 34 6.02 22.63 -3.84
C LYS A 34 6.60 22.31 -2.47
N MET A 35 7.34 23.24 -1.85
CA MET A 35 7.89 23.04 -0.51
C MET A 35 6.82 22.92 0.58
N TYR A 36 5.64 23.50 0.39
CA TYR A 36 4.54 23.34 1.37
C TYR A 36 4.02 21.91 1.42
N TRP A 37 4.01 21.21 0.28
CA TRP A 37 3.65 19.80 0.23
C TRP A 37 4.65 18.92 0.98
N ILE A 38 5.95 19.18 0.81
CA ILE A 38 7.02 18.47 1.51
C ILE A 38 6.91 18.73 3.02
N LYS A 39 6.74 20.00 3.43
CA LYS A 39 6.57 20.38 4.85
C LYS A 39 5.35 19.70 5.47
N MET A 40 4.22 19.67 4.76
CA MET A 40 3.00 19.00 5.25
C MET A 40 3.20 17.51 5.36
N ALA A 41 3.79 16.85 4.37
CA ALA A 41 4.09 15.42 4.41
C ALA A 41 5.06 15.08 5.55
N SER A 42 6.06 15.93 5.80
CA SER A 42 7.00 15.75 6.92
C SER A 42 6.34 15.99 8.29
N ALA A 43 5.39 16.92 8.37
CA ALA A 43 4.73 17.29 9.63
C ALA A 43 3.80 16.19 10.18
N ILE A 44 3.34 15.28 9.32
CA ILE A 44 2.47 14.15 9.73
C ILE A 44 3.24 12.85 10.00
N MET A 45 4.56 12.84 9.81
CA MET A 45 5.42 11.68 10.06
C MET A 45 5.50 11.35 11.56
N THR A 46 5.66 10.05 11.85
CA THR A 46 5.94 9.54 13.20
C THR A 46 7.24 8.74 13.19
N THR A 47 7.17 7.45 12.92
CA THR A 47 8.34 6.57 12.72
C THR A 47 8.83 6.55 11.27
N ASP A 48 8.12 7.23 10.38
CA ASP A 48 8.52 7.39 8.98
C ASP A 48 9.92 8.00 8.86
N THR A 49 10.73 7.50 7.94
CA THR A 49 12.06 8.05 7.65
C THR A 49 12.06 9.05 6.49
N LYS A 50 11.01 9.02 5.67
CA LYS A 50 10.87 9.85 4.46
C LYS A 50 9.44 10.37 4.30
N PRO A 51 9.25 11.65 3.90
CA PRO A 51 7.95 12.16 3.53
C PRO A 51 7.44 11.46 2.26
N LYS A 52 6.16 11.09 2.25
CA LYS A 52 5.53 10.35 1.15
C LYS A 52 4.61 11.27 0.37
N LEU A 53 4.92 11.45 -0.91
CA LEU A 53 4.19 12.33 -1.82
C LEU A 53 3.99 11.64 -3.16
N ALA A 54 2.85 11.90 -3.79
CA ALA A 54 2.57 11.48 -5.17
C ALA A 54 1.79 12.56 -5.90
N TYR A 55 1.98 12.61 -7.21
CA TYR A 55 1.36 13.58 -8.08
C TYR A 55 1.04 12.95 -9.45
N GLU A 56 -0.16 13.19 -9.96
CA GLU A 56 -0.59 12.78 -11.29
C GLU A 56 -1.25 13.96 -12.00
N GLU A 57 -1.01 14.04 -13.29
CA GLU A 57 -1.65 15.00 -14.20
C GLU A 57 -2.35 14.25 -15.32
N ILE A 58 -3.55 14.69 -15.67
CA ILE A 58 -4.29 14.18 -16.82
C ILE A 58 -4.95 15.34 -17.57
N ILE A 59 -4.98 15.24 -18.89
CA ILE A 59 -5.69 16.19 -19.73
C ILE A 59 -7.09 15.64 -20.02
N ILE A 60 -8.12 16.42 -19.74
CA ILE A 60 -9.53 16.13 -20.03
C ILE A 60 -10.08 17.29 -20.87
N GLY A 61 -10.33 17.03 -22.17
CA GLY A 61 -10.53 18.12 -23.13
C GLY A 61 -9.27 18.97 -23.22
N ASP A 62 -9.42 20.28 -23.04
CA ASP A 62 -8.31 21.24 -22.99
C ASP A 62 -7.84 21.55 -21.56
N GLU A 63 -8.43 20.91 -20.56
CA GLU A 63 -8.21 21.18 -19.15
C GLU A 63 -7.18 20.24 -18.51
N LEU A 64 -6.27 20.83 -17.72
CA LEU A 64 -5.28 20.08 -16.95
C LEU A 64 -5.82 19.76 -15.55
N ILE A 65 -6.15 18.49 -15.35
CA ILE A 65 -6.59 17.97 -14.06
C ILE A 65 -5.37 17.49 -13.28
N LYS A 66 -5.26 17.95 -12.04
CA LYS A 66 -4.18 17.63 -11.10
C LYS A 66 -4.72 16.80 -9.95
N ILE A 67 -3.96 15.79 -9.56
CA ILE A 67 -4.23 14.98 -8.37
C ILE A 67 -2.93 14.94 -7.57
N SER A 68 -2.94 15.46 -6.35
CA SER A 68 -1.80 15.49 -5.45
C SER A 68 -2.15 14.74 -4.17
N GLY A 69 -1.21 13.97 -3.63
CA GLY A 69 -1.43 13.24 -2.39
C GLY A 69 -0.21 13.20 -1.51
N ILE A 70 -0.45 13.17 -0.22
CA ILE A 70 0.54 12.87 0.81
C ILE A 70 0.06 11.70 1.66
N ALA A 71 1.01 10.96 2.22
CA ALA A 71 0.72 9.88 3.16
C ALA A 71 1.77 9.82 4.27
N LYS A 72 1.40 9.17 5.38
CA LYS A 72 2.33 8.77 6.43
C LYS A 72 2.03 7.34 6.88
N GLY A 73 3.03 6.68 7.41
CA GLY A 73 2.97 5.34 8.00
C GLY A 73 4.21 4.53 7.65
N SER A 74 4.71 3.74 8.59
CA SER A 74 5.85 2.84 8.42
C SER A 74 5.75 1.58 9.28
N GLY A 75 5.03 1.61 10.41
CA GLY A 75 4.68 0.47 11.26
C GLY A 75 3.20 0.44 11.58
N MET A 76 2.71 -0.66 12.18
CA MET A 76 1.30 -0.94 12.44
C MET A 76 0.47 -0.82 11.15
N ILE A 77 0.96 -1.43 10.06
CA ILE A 77 0.36 -1.39 8.71
C ILE A 77 -0.16 -2.77 8.34
N ALA A 78 -1.49 -2.89 8.27
CA ALA A 78 -2.19 -4.09 7.79
C ALA A 78 -3.45 -3.72 6.97
N PRO A 79 -4.03 -4.65 6.19
CA PRO A 79 -5.25 -4.38 5.42
C PRO A 79 -6.43 -3.93 6.28
N ASN A 80 -7.35 -3.20 5.66
CA ASN A 80 -8.57 -2.58 6.21
C ASN A 80 -8.36 -1.20 6.84
N LEU A 81 -7.38 -0.46 6.35
CA LEU A 81 -7.06 0.90 6.73
C LEU A 81 -6.59 1.00 8.18
N ALA A 82 -5.30 0.71 8.44
CA ALA A 82 -4.71 0.73 9.77
C ALA A 82 -3.41 1.57 9.83
N THR A 83 -3.29 2.54 10.75
CA THR A 83 -2.19 3.46 11.14
C THR A 83 -1.67 4.39 10.05
N MET A 84 -2.32 4.48 8.91
CA MET A 84 -1.88 5.42 7.91
C MET A 84 -2.84 6.59 7.78
N LEU A 85 -2.28 7.75 7.56
CA LEU A 85 -3.04 8.91 7.14
C LEU A 85 -2.67 9.24 5.71
N SER A 86 -3.68 9.46 4.86
CA SER A 86 -3.45 9.93 3.50
C SER A 86 -4.46 11.01 3.13
N PHE A 87 -3.95 12.10 2.58
CA PHE A 87 -4.74 13.24 2.14
C PHE A 87 -4.48 13.47 0.66
N ILE A 88 -5.54 13.38 -0.14
CA ILE A 88 -5.50 13.52 -1.60
C ILE A 88 -6.32 14.74 -1.99
N PHE A 89 -5.84 15.51 -2.95
CA PHE A 89 -6.47 16.74 -3.42
C PHE A 89 -6.54 16.73 -4.95
N THR A 90 -7.64 17.25 -5.48
CA THR A 90 -7.81 17.43 -6.92
C THR A 90 -8.52 18.75 -7.24
N ASN A 91 -8.22 19.32 -8.40
CA ASN A 91 -8.92 20.48 -8.93
C ASN A 91 -10.16 20.11 -9.76
N ALA A 92 -10.42 18.83 -10.03
CA ALA A 92 -11.57 18.37 -10.79
C ALA A 92 -12.87 18.59 -10.02
N ASP A 93 -13.91 19.16 -10.67
CA ASP A 93 -15.26 19.22 -10.10
C ASP A 93 -15.96 17.88 -10.24
N ILE A 94 -15.89 17.09 -9.19
CA ILE A 94 -16.56 15.79 -9.07
C ILE A 94 -17.45 15.83 -7.82
N ASN A 95 -18.68 15.36 -7.96
CA ASN A 95 -19.58 15.28 -6.80
C ASN A 95 -19.07 14.29 -5.74
N SER A 96 -19.40 14.52 -4.48
CA SER A 96 -18.87 13.80 -3.34
C SER A 96 -19.18 12.30 -3.37
N ASN A 97 -20.35 11.88 -3.85
CA ASN A 97 -20.74 10.47 -3.92
C ASN A 97 -19.90 9.71 -4.96
N LEU A 98 -19.71 10.31 -6.13
CA LEU A 98 -18.87 9.75 -7.18
C LEU A 98 -17.40 9.69 -6.71
N LEU A 99 -16.90 10.77 -6.11
CA LEU A 99 -15.53 10.86 -5.60
C LEU A 99 -15.27 9.81 -4.51
N LYS A 100 -16.23 9.60 -3.59
CA LYS A 100 -16.18 8.55 -2.57
C LYS A 100 -16.11 7.15 -3.19
N THR A 101 -16.88 6.90 -4.25
CA THR A 101 -16.89 5.61 -4.97
C THR A 101 -15.55 5.36 -5.65
N LEU A 102 -14.99 6.38 -6.32
CA LEU A 102 -13.69 6.31 -6.97
C LEU A 102 -12.56 6.06 -5.97
N LEU A 103 -12.59 6.77 -4.83
CA LEU A 103 -11.63 6.56 -3.75
C LEU A 103 -11.70 5.12 -3.21
N LYS A 104 -12.90 4.60 -2.92
CA LYS A 104 -13.07 3.22 -2.44
C LYS A 104 -12.47 2.20 -3.40
N ARG A 105 -12.65 2.39 -4.71
CA ARG A 105 -12.05 1.52 -5.75
C ARG A 105 -10.53 1.66 -5.81
N ALA A 106 -10.01 2.87 -5.66
CA ALA A 106 -8.56 3.11 -5.68
C ALA A 106 -7.88 2.50 -4.45
N VAL A 107 -8.47 2.63 -3.26
CA VAL A 107 -7.96 2.11 -2.00
C VAL A 107 -7.91 0.58 -1.97
N SER A 108 -8.86 -0.11 -2.61
CA SER A 108 -8.96 -1.58 -2.57
C SER A 108 -7.71 -2.30 -3.07
N ASN A 109 -7.02 -1.77 -4.09
CA ASN A 109 -5.83 -2.36 -4.69
C ASN A 109 -4.55 -1.53 -4.44
N SER A 110 -4.58 -0.65 -3.45
CA SER A 110 -3.44 0.16 -3.02
C SER A 110 -3.24 0.06 -1.51
N PHE A 111 -3.81 0.95 -0.72
CA PHE A 111 -3.67 0.94 0.74
C PHE A 111 -4.24 -0.32 1.40
N ASN A 112 -5.30 -0.94 0.84
CA ASN A 112 -5.82 -2.23 1.31
C ASN A 112 -5.09 -3.45 0.69
N ALA A 113 -4.01 -3.21 -0.04
CA ALA A 113 -3.18 -4.25 -0.63
C ALA A 113 -1.73 -4.20 -0.11
N ILE A 114 -1.48 -3.53 1.02
CA ILE A 114 -0.17 -3.47 1.66
C ILE A 114 -0.22 -4.01 3.07
N THR A 115 0.94 -4.48 3.57
CA THR A 115 1.17 -4.81 4.98
C THR A 115 2.65 -4.64 5.32
N VAL A 116 2.95 -4.19 6.54
CA VAL A 116 4.32 -4.14 7.08
C VAL A 116 4.50 -5.23 8.14
N ASP A 117 3.65 -5.27 9.14
CA ASP A 117 3.79 -6.09 10.34
C ASP A 117 2.54 -6.88 10.73
N SER A 118 1.49 -6.83 9.93
CA SER A 118 0.19 -7.45 10.17
C SER A 118 -0.67 -6.82 11.28
N ASP A 119 -0.19 -5.78 11.95
CA ASP A 119 -0.92 -5.13 13.01
C ASP A 119 -1.81 -4.00 12.50
N GLN A 120 -3.06 -3.98 12.99
CA GLN A 120 -4.06 -2.97 12.60
C GLN A 120 -4.08 -1.83 13.62
N SER A 121 -4.16 -0.60 13.14
CA SER A 121 -4.36 0.56 13.99
C SER A 121 -5.84 0.90 14.19
N THR A 122 -6.06 1.84 15.10
CA THR A 122 -7.39 2.35 15.44
C THR A 122 -7.79 3.62 14.66
N ASN A 123 -6.87 4.28 13.93
CA ASN A 123 -7.04 5.68 13.50
C ASN A 123 -6.82 5.96 12.01
N ASP A 124 -6.91 4.95 11.16
CA ASP A 124 -6.62 5.13 9.72
C ASP A 124 -7.61 5.99 8.97
N MET A 125 -7.07 6.78 8.08
CA MET A 125 -7.89 7.57 7.19
C MET A 125 -7.24 7.81 5.82
N VAL A 126 -8.02 7.58 4.76
CA VAL A 126 -7.74 8.11 3.42
C VAL A 126 -8.85 9.09 3.05
N SER A 127 -8.48 10.34 2.83
CA SER A 127 -9.42 11.39 2.45
C SER A 127 -9.07 11.98 1.10
N ILE A 128 -10.09 12.28 0.28
CA ILE A 128 -9.94 13.01 -0.97
C ILE A 128 -10.78 14.28 -0.96
N PHE A 129 -10.18 15.37 -1.38
CA PHE A 129 -10.78 16.70 -1.44
C PHE A 129 -10.75 17.22 -2.86
N SER A 130 -11.88 17.74 -3.32
CA SER A 130 -12.00 18.45 -4.60
C SER A 130 -12.14 19.94 -4.34
N THR A 131 -11.30 20.74 -4.99
CA THR A 131 -11.45 22.20 -4.99
C THR A 131 -12.54 22.68 -5.95
N LYS A 132 -13.03 21.77 -6.83
CA LYS A 132 -14.02 22.06 -7.87
C LYS A 132 -13.65 23.18 -8.84
N ALA A 133 -12.36 23.45 -8.99
CA ALA A 133 -11.88 24.54 -9.82
C ALA A 133 -12.11 24.30 -11.32
N ILE A 134 -12.10 23.03 -11.75
CA ILE A 134 -12.20 22.67 -13.18
C ILE A 134 -13.34 21.68 -13.40
N LYS A 135 -14.29 22.07 -14.24
CA LYS A 135 -15.39 21.20 -14.65
C LYS A 135 -14.92 20.17 -15.66
N ILE A 136 -15.15 18.89 -15.38
CA ILE A 136 -14.76 17.77 -16.27
C ILE A 136 -15.94 17.17 -17.04
N GLY A 137 -17.12 17.74 -16.92
CA GLY A 137 -18.35 17.35 -17.60
C GLY A 137 -19.60 17.70 -16.80
N GLN A 138 -20.76 17.55 -17.43
CA GLN A 138 -22.06 17.72 -16.78
C GLN A 138 -22.64 16.33 -16.47
N ASN A 139 -23.27 16.17 -15.29
CA ASN A 139 -23.93 14.93 -14.87
C ASN A 139 -23.07 13.67 -15.04
N ILE A 140 -21.79 13.79 -14.76
CA ILE A 140 -20.80 12.71 -14.95
C ILE A 140 -21.07 11.50 -14.05
N SER A 141 -20.83 10.31 -14.60
CA SER A 141 -21.04 9.00 -13.97
C SER A 141 -19.81 8.10 -14.12
N LEU A 142 -19.82 6.95 -13.45
CA LEU A 142 -18.74 5.95 -13.53
C LEU A 142 -18.46 5.42 -14.94
N ASN A 143 -19.44 5.49 -15.85
CA ASN A 143 -19.33 4.99 -17.21
C ASN A 143 -18.68 5.99 -18.18
N ASP A 144 -18.54 7.25 -17.75
CA ASP A 144 -17.98 8.29 -18.62
C ASP A 144 -16.47 8.14 -18.76
N LYS A 145 -15.98 8.26 -19.98
CA LYS A 145 -14.54 8.13 -20.30
C LYS A 145 -13.69 9.10 -19.50
N VAL A 146 -14.18 10.30 -19.22
CA VAL A 146 -13.47 11.31 -18.41
C VAL A 146 -13.29 10.83 -16.96
N VAL A 147 -14.33 10.21 -16.39
CA VAL A 147 -14.32 9.66 -15.04
C VAL A 147 -13.41 8.43 -14.96
N GLN A 148 -13.45 7.55 -15.98
CA GLN A 148 -12.54 6.40 -16.07
C GLN A 148 -11.08 6.83 -16.15
N LYS A 149 -10.77 7.89 -16.92
CA LYS A 149 -9.43 8.45 -17.01
C LYS A 149 -8.95 9.01 -15.66
N PHE A 150 -9.83 9.72 -14.96
CA PHE A 150 -9.55 10.19 -13.60
C PHE A 150 -9.35 9.02 -12.63
N GLU A 151 -10.18 7.97 -12.69
CA GLU A 151 -10.06 6.77 -11.85
C GLU A 151 -8.71 6.08 -12.02
N VAL A 152 -8.22 5.96 -13.27
CA VAL A 152 -6.89 5.36 -13.55
C VAL A 152 -5.78 6.18 -12.88
N ALA A 153 -5.80 7.50 -13.01
CA ALA A 153 -4.80 8.38 -12.38
C ALA A 153 -4.88 8.32 -10.85
N LEU A 154 -6.09 8.33 -10.28
CA LEU A 154 -6.29 8.21 -8.83
C LEU A 154 -5.76 6.86 -8.30
N LYS A 155 -6.03 5.75 -8.99
CA LYS A 155 -5.49 4.42 -8.65
C LYS A 155 -3.96 4.40 -8.67
N LYS A 156 -3.37 5.02 -9.68
CA LYS A 156 -1.91 5.10 -9.83
C LYS A 156 -1.28 5.91 -8.69
N LEU A 157 -1.87 7.06 -8.34
CA LEU A 157 -1.44 7.89 -7.21
C LEU A 157 -1.54 7.13 -5.89
N CYS A 158 -2.69 6.51 -5.59
CA CYS A 158 -2.90 5.73 -4.37
C CYS A 158 -1.92 4.56 -4.26
N LEU A 159 -1.68 3.84 -5.36
CA LEU A 159 -0.73 2.73 -5.39
C LEU A 159 0.71 3.21 -5.16
N ASN A 160 1.08 4.36 -5.72
CA ASN A 160 2.40 4.95 -5.50
C ASN A 160 2.60 5.29 -4.02
N LEU A 161 1.65 5.99 -3.38
CA LEU A 161 1.71 6.31 -1.95
C LEU A 161 1.76 5.04 -1.08
N ALA A 162 0.95 4.05 -1.38
CA ALA A 162 0.92 2.78 -0.66
C ALA A 162 2.27 2.04 -0.73
N LYS A 163 2.90 2.02 -1.91
CA LYS A 163 4.24 1.43 -2.07
C LYS A 163 5.32 2.21 -1.30
N GLN A 164 5.25 3.54 -1.26
CA GLN A 164 6.17 4.34 -0.47
C GLN A 164 6.08 4.00 1.04
N ILE A 165 4.87 3.71 1.56
CA ILE A 165 4.68 3.25 2.94
C ILE A 165 5.42 1.93 3.18
N VAL A 166 5.29 0.95 2.29
CA VAL A 166 5.93 -0.36 2.42
C VAL A 166 7.46 -0.27 2.30
N VAL A 167 7.95 0.55 1.35
CA VAL A 167 9.40 0.77 1.16
C VAL A 167 10.04 1.44 2.37
N ASP A 168 9.28 2.29 3.06
CA ASP A 168 9.69 2.97 4.29
C ASP A 168 9.20 2.23 5.56
N GLY A 169 8.84 0.96 5.44
CA GLY A 169 8.45 0.13 6.57
C GLY A 169 9.55 0.06 7.62
N GLU A 170 9.17 0.01 8.91
CA GLU A 170 10.10 0.02 10.01
C GLU A 170 11.16 -1.07 9.87
N GLY A 171 12.43 -0.68 9.72
CA GLY A 171 13.56 -1.58 9.51
C GLY A 171 13.61 -2.29 8.16
N ALA A 172 12.74 -1.96 7.21
CA ALA A 172 12.68 -2.60 5.91
C ALA A 172 13.90 -2.31 5.05
N LYS A 173 14.42 -3.35 4.38
CA LYS A 173 15.49 -3.27 3.40
C LYS A 173 15.07 -3.80 2.03
N LYS A 174 14.02 -4.61 1.97
CA LYS A 174 13.52 -5.20 0.74
C LYS A 174 12.02 -4.95 0.56
N PHE A 175 11.64 -4.58 -0.64
CA PHE A 175 10.25 -4.48 -1.07
C PHE A 175 9.83 -5.81 -1.68
N VAL A 176 8.77 -6.42 -1.15
CA VAL A 176 8.30 -7.74 -1.59
C VAL A 176 6.90 -7.64 -2.18
N THR A 177 6.75 -8.11 -3.40
CA THR A 177 5.45 -8.24 -4.09
C THR A 177 5.01 -9.69 -4.05
N ILE A 178 3.81 -9.96 -3.52
CA ILE A 178 3.15 -11.26 -3.55
C ILE A 178 2.02 -11.22 -4.57
N ASN A 179 2.13 -12.02 -5.62
CA ASN A 179 1.16 -12.10 -6.71
C ASN A 179 0.50 -13.49 -6.73
N VAL A 180 -0.74 -13.60 -6.26
CA VAL A 180 -1.52 -14.85 -6.30
C VAL A 180 -2.44 -14.80 -7.50
N ILE A 181 -2.32 -15.78 -8.40
CA ILE A 181 -3.07 -15.84 -9.66
C ILE A 181 -3.82 -17.17 -9.79
N ASN A 182 -4.83 -17.17 -10.65
CA ASN A 182 -5.66 -18.33 -10.94
C ASN A 182 -6.28 -18.98 -9.70
N ALA A 183 -6.71 -18.12 -8.76
CA ALA A 183 -7.42 -18.54 -7.55
C ALA A 183 -8.91 -18.83 -7.83
N LYS A 184 -9.53 -19.60 -6.96
CA LYS A 184 -10.96 -19.93 -7.01
C LYS A 184 -11.86 -18.70 -6.87
N SER A 185 -11.41 -17.70 -6.10
CA SER A 185 -12.11 -16.43 -5.88
C SER A 185 -11.11 -15.34 -5.49
N LEU A 186 -11.53 -14.08 -5.64
CA LEU A 186 -10.74 -12.92 -5.19
C LEU A 186 -10.45 -12.99 -3.67
N GLY A 187 -11.42 -13.44 -2.86
CA GLY A 187 -11.24 -13.65 -1.42
C GLY A 187 -10.13 -14.66 -1.12
N SER A 188 -10.15 -15.81 -1.81
CA SER A 188 -9.12 -16.85 -1.67
C SER A 188 -7.74 -16.31 -2.10
N ALA A 189 -7.64 -15.60 -3.23
CA ALA A 189 -6.40 -14.98 -3.66
C ALA A 189 -5.85 -14.00 -2.60
N LYS A 190 -6.73 -13.17 -2.03
CA LYS A 190 -6.39 -12.19 -1.00
C LYS A 190 -5.91 -12.87 0.28
N ASN A 191 -6.63 -13.88 0.79
CA ASN A 191 -6.28 -14.59 2.01
C ASN A 191 -4.92 -15.28 1.89
N ILE A 192 -4.65 -15.94 0.77
CA ILE A 192 -3.34 -16.58 0.50
C ILE A 192 -2.23 -15.53 0.40
N ALA A 193 -2.46 -14.45 -0.34
CA ALA A 193 -1.45 -13.40 -0.51
C ALA A 193 -1.04 -12.79 0.83
N PHE A 194 -2.00 -12.41 1.68
CA PHE A 194 -1.70 -11.88 3.01
C PHE A 194 -1.16 -12.93 3.99
N SER A 195 -1.56 -14.17 3.87
CA SER A 195 -0.98 -15.25 4.69
C SER A 195 0.52 -15.42 4.43
N ILE A 196 0.96 -15.26 3.18
CA ILE A 196 2.38 -15.27 2.82
C ILE A 196 3.04 -13.96 3.28
N ALA A 197 2.46 -12.80 2.94
CA ALA A 197 3.00 -11.47 3.22
C ALA A 197 3.20 -11.20 4.72
N ASN A 198 2.29 -11.71 5.56
CA ASN A 198 2.31 -11.58 7.02
C ASN A 198 3.07 -12.71 7.75
N SER A 199 3.71 -13.61 7.00
CA SER A 199 4.48 -14.69 7.62
C SER A 199 5.85 -14.20 8.11
N PRO A 200 6.14 -14.19 9.42
CA PRO A 200 7.47 -13.81 9.93
C PRO A 200 8.57 -14.67 9.31
N LEU A 201 8.30 -15.97 9.08
CA LEU A 201 9.29 -16.86 8.47
C LEU A 201 9.57 -16.51 7.00
N VAL A 202 8.57 -16.08 6.23
CA VAL A 202 8.79 -15.59 4.86
C VAL A 202 9.56 -14.28 4.89
N LYS A 203 9.13 -13.33 5.73
CA LYS A 203 9.76 -12.01 5.82
C LYS A 203 11.22 -12.06 6.29
N THR A 204 11.55 -12.93 7.25
CA THR A 204 12.94 -13.15 7.71
C THR A 204 13.77 -13.89 6.67
N ALA A 205 13.18 -14.76 5.83
CA ALA A 205 13.89 -15.35 4.70
C ALA A 205 14.29 -14.28 3.67
N MET A 206 13.40 -13.31 3.39
CA MET A 206 13.72 -12.19 2.51
C MET A 206 14.84 -11.33 3.09
N ALA A 207 14.81 -11.02 4.39
CA ALA A 207 15.85 -10.27 5.07
C ALA A 207 17.23 -11.01 5.07
N GLY A 208 17.20 -12.32 5.22
CA GLY A 208 18.40 -13.18 5.20
C GLY A 208 18.85 -13.61 3.80
N GLU A 209 18.21 -13.08 2.75
CA GLU A 209 18.51 -13.43 1.35
C GLU A 209 18.46 -14.94 1.08
N ASP A 210 17.55 -15.62 1.81
CA ASP A 210 17.29 -17.06 1.68
C ASP A 210 16.07 -17.29 0.75
N PRO A 211 16.25 -17.86 -0.46
CA PRO A 211 15.16 -18.14 -1.37
C PRO A 211 14.32 -19.34 -0.92
N ASN A 212 13.85 -19.31 0.31
CA ASN A 212 13.17 -20.41 0.98
C ASN A 212 11.72 -20.57 0.52
N TRP A 213 11.53 -21.20 -0.63
CA TRP A 213 10.18 -21.46 -1.16
C TRP A 213 9.33 -22.38 -0.24
N GLY A 214 9.96 -23.20 0.60
CA GLY A 214 9.26 -24.02 1.60
C GLY A 214 8.47 -23.16 2.60
N ARG A 215 9.02 -22.00 3.01
CA ARG A 215 8.30 -21.04 3.86
C ARG A 215 7.12 -20.39 3.13
N ILE A 216 7.22 -20.22 1.81
CA ILE A 216 6.09 -19.75 0.98
C ILE A 216 4.98 -20.80 0.97
N VAL A 217 5.31 -22.07 0.77
CA VAL A 217 4.34 -23.19 0.83
C VAL A 217 3.66 -23.26 2.20
N MET A 218 4.42 -23.13 3.28
CA MET A 218 3.88 -23.05 4.65
C MET A 218 2.92 -21.86 4.79
N GLY A 219 3.29 -20.68 4.25
CA GLY A 219 2.44 -19.49 4.22
C GLY A 219 1.13 -19.73 3.48
N ILE A 220 1.17 -20.44 2.35
CA ILE A 220 -0.02 -20.85 1.60
C ILE A 220 -0.89 -21.81 2.46
N GLY A 221 -0.28 -22.83 3.06
CA GLY A 221 -0.99 -23.85 3.84
C GLY A 221 -1.74 -23.29 5.06
N LYS A 222 -1.16 -22.29 5.75
CA LYS A 222 -1.80 -21.66 6.91
C LYS A 222 -2.93 -20.68 6.57
N SER A 223 -3.16 -20.38 5.29
CA SER A 223 -4.19 -19.41 4.85
C SER A 223 -5.63 -19.88 5.13
N GLY A 224 -5.84 -21.15 5.40
CA GLY A 224 -7.16 -21.76 5.54
C GLY A 224 -7.88 -22.00 4.20
N GLU A 225 -7.25 -21.68 3.08
CA GLU A 225 -7.81 -21.84 1.75
C GLU A 225 -7.51 -23.22 1.16
N VAL A 226 -8.42 -23.71 0.31
CA VAL A 226 -8.22 -24.97 -0.40
C VAL A 226 -7.18 -24.79 -1.49
N VAL A 227 -6.12 -25.58 -1.45
CA VAL A 227 -5.03 -25.58 -2.42
C VAL A 227 -4.74 -27.01 -2.87
N ASP A 228 -4.60 -27.19 -4.18
CA ASP A 228 -4.14 -28.46 -4.77
C ASP A 228 -2.63 -28.38 -5.01
N THR A 229 -1.86 -29.04 -4.18
CA THR A 229 -0.39 -29.03 -4.27
C THR A 229 0.13 -29.60 -5.59
N LYS A 230 -0.61 -30.50 -6.24
CA LYS A 230 -0.24 -31.05 -7.56
C LYS A 230 -0.42 -30.05 -8.70
N LYS A 231 -1.21 -28.99 -8.49
CA LYS A 231 -1.43 -27.92 -9.48
C LYS A 231 -0.61 -26.67 -9.19
N LEU A 232 -0.20 -26.50 -7.93
CA LEU A 232 0.50 -25.33 -7.45
C LEU A 232 1.81 -25.11 -8.20
N LYS A 233 2.03 -23.86 -8.65
CA LYS A 233 3.32 -23.37 -9.16
C LYS A 233 3.76 -22.14 -8.37
N ILE A 234 5.04 -22.08 -8.04
CA ILE A 234 5.65 -20.95 -7.33
C ILE A 234 6.85 -20.45 -8.11
N LYS A 235 6.90 -19.14 -8.35
CA LYS A 235 8.07 -18.45 -8.89
C LYS A 235 8.57 -17.42 -7.89
N ILE A 236 9.89 -17.23 -7.88
CA ILE A 236 10.56 -16.10 -7.23
C ILE A 236 11.30 -15.35 -8.35
N GLY A 237 10.86 -14.12 -8.64
CA GLY A 237 11.23 -13.44 -9.87
C GLY A 237 10.80 -14.23 -11.10
N ASN A 238 11.72 -14.42 -12.03
CA ASN A 238 11.50 -15.21 -13.24
C ASN A 238 11.79 -16.72 -13.05
N TYR A 239 12.22 -17.14 -11.85
CA TYR A 239 12.67 -18.51 -11.59
C TYR A 239 11.52 -19.36 -11.06
N LEU A 240 11.20 -20.46 -11.73
CA LEU A 240 10.24 -21.45 -11.26
C LEU A 240 10.93 -22.30 -10.18
N VAL A 241 10.44 -22.20 -8.94
CA VAL A 241 11.06 -22.88 -7.81
C VAL A 241 10.34 -24.15 -7.40
N ALA A 242 9.01 -24.19 -7.58
CA ALA A 242 8.23 -25.38 -7.26
C ALA A 242 7.05 -25.54 -8.23
N GLU A 243 6.77 -26.77 -8.62
CA GLU A 243 5.60 -27.16 -9.39
C GLU A 243 5.22 -28.63 -9.12
N ASN A 244 3.94 -28.94 -9.31
CA ASN A 244 3.41 -30.33 -9.18
C ASN A 244 3.78 -31.00 -7.86
N GLY A 245 3.85 -30.21 -6.76
CA GLY A 245 4.19 -30.69 -5.42
C GLY A 245 5.68 -31.01 -5.20
N ARG A 246 6.56 -30.59 -6.08
CA ARG A 246 8.01 -30.87 -6.06
C ARG A 246 8.83 -29.62 -6.40
N VAL A 247 10.11 -29.67 -6.12
CA VAL A 247 11.10 -28.72 -6.65
C VAL A 247 11.03 -28.76 -8.18
N SER A 248 11.08 -27.61 -8.85
CA SER A 248 11.12 -27.53 -10.31
C SER A 248 12.40 -28.18 -10.86
N GLU A 249 12.30 -28.88 -11.98
CA GLU A 249 13.45 -29.43 -12.70
C GLU A 249 14.39 -28.31 -13.22
N THR A 250 13.84 -27.09 -13.40
CA THR A 250 14.61 -25.91 -13.83
C THR A 250 15.12 -25.06 -12.67
N TYR A 251 15.05 -25.58 -11.44
CA TYR A 251 15.53 -24.86 -10.24
C TYR A 251 17.04 -24.63 -10.32
N ASP A 252 17.44 -23.35 -10.28
CA ASP A 252 18.82 -22.91 -10.28
C ASP A 252 19.07 -22.08 -9.00
N GLU A 253 19.62 -22.72 -7.99
CA GLU A 253 19.84 -22.11 -6.69
C GLU A 253 20.81 -20.91 -6.77
N LYS A 254 21.81 -20.97 -7.65
CA LYS A 254 22.82 -19.91 -7.77
C LYS A 254 22.19 -18.62 -8.32
N LYS A 255 21.46 -18.73 -9.42
CA LYS A 255 20.76 -17.57 -10.01
C LYS A 255 19.69 -17.02 -9.08
N LEU A 256 19.02 -17.89 -8.33
CA LEU A 256 18.01 -17.48 -7.39
C LEU A 256 18.62 -16.72 -6.20
N LYS A 257 19.78 -17.15 -5.71
CA LYS A 257 20.55 -16.43 -4.68
C LYS A 257 21.03 -15.06 -5.18
N GLU A 258 21.42 -14.94 -6.44
CA GLU A 258 21.75 -13.65 -7.03
C GLU A 258 20.51 -12.71 -7.12
N TYR A 259 19.35 -13.24 -7.51
CA TYR A 259 18.13 -12.46 -7.61
C TYR A 259 17.61 -11.96 -6.26
N ILE A 260 17.64 -12.80 -5.22
CA ILE A 260 17.08 -12.44 -3.90
C ILE A 260 17.90 -11.36 -3.17
N GLN A 261 19.10 -11.05 -3.64
CA GLN A 261 19.90 -9.91 -3.16
C GLN A 261 19.36 -8.55 -3.61
N TRP A 262 18.46 -8.52 -4.59
CA TRP A 262 17.88 -7.28 -5.05
C TRP A 262 16.95 -6.66 -3.99
N ASP A 263 16.81 -5.33 -4.04
CA ASP A 263 15.93 -4.58 -3.12
C ASP A 263 14.45 -4.84 -3.37
N SER A 264 14.08 -5.34 -4.56
CA SER A 264 12.70 -5.63 -4.95
C SER A 264 12.56 -7.08 -5.40
N ILE A 265 11.74 -7.83 -4.66
CA ILE A 265 11.49 -9.25 -4.87
C ILE A 265 10.04 -9.48 -5.26
N GLU A 266 9.79 -10.26 -6.31
CA GLU A 266 8.44 -10.71 -6.67
C GLU A 266 8.30 -12.21 -6.42
N ILE A 267 7.21 -12.59 -5.74
CA ILE A 267 6.79 -13.98 -5.51
C ILE A 267 5.46 -14.16 -6.23
N GLU A 268 5.42 -15.06 -7.22
CA GLU A 268 4.19 -15.45 -7.91
C GLU A 268 3.74 -16.83 -7.44
N VAL A 269 2.47 -16.93 -7.04
CA VAL A 269 1.80 -18.17 -6.66
C VAL A 269 0.65 -18.42 -7.63
N ASN A 270 0.78 -19.43 -8.47
CA ASN A 270 -0.26 -19.84 -9.41
C ASN A 270 -0.99 -21.08 -8.89
N LEU A 271 -2.26 -20.92 -8.52
CA LEU A 271 -3.07 -21.98 -7.91
C LEU A 271 -3.73 -22.92 -8.92
N LYS A 272 -3.95 -22.47 -10.16
CA LYS A 272 -4.67 -23.20 -11.21
C LYS A 272 -6.05 -23.73 -10.77
N LEU A 273 -6.80 -22.93 -10.02
CA LEU A 273 -8.12 -23.29 -9.47
C LEU A 273 -9.26 -22.40 -10.00
N GLY A 274 -8.95 -21.32 -10.72
CA GLY A 274 -9.90 -20.36 -11.27
C GLY A 274 -9.22 -19.27 -12.08
N ASN A 275 -9.84 -18.07 -12.12
CA ASN A 275 -9.33 -16.93 -12.91
C ASN A 275 -9.07 -15.69 -12.07
N ASP A 276 -9.39 -15.72 -10.76
CA ASP A 276 -9.20 -14.57 -9.90
C ASP A 276 -7.75 -14.42 -9.46
N ALA A 277 -7.36 -13.18 -9.23
CA ALA A 277 -6.01 -12.83 -8.82
C ALA A 277 -6.01 -11.69 -7.81
N PHE A 278 -4.99 -11.66 -6.96
CA PHE A 278 -4.73 -10.56 -6.05
C PHE A 278 -3.23 -10.34 -5.89
N LYS A 279 -2.84 -9.08 -5.85
CA LYS A 279 -1.47 -8.66 -5.62
C LYS A 279 -1.40 -7.83 -4.35
N CYS A 280 -0.52 -8.19 -3.42
CA CYS A 280 -0.20 -7.37 -2.26
C CYS A 280 1.29 -7.06 -2.17
N TYR A 281 1.61 -6.07 -1.35
CA TYR A 281 2.96 -5.58 -1.18
C TYR A 281 3.32 -5.60 0.30
N THR A 282 4.54 -6.04 0.58
CA THR A 282 5.09 -6.10 1.94
C THR A 282 6.59 -5.82 1.91
N CYS A 283 7.22 -5.83 3.06
CA CYS A 283 8.66 -5.73 3.23
C CYS A 283 9.21 -6.97 3.95
N ASP A 284 10.53 -7.06 4.04
CA ASP A 284 11.23 -8.04 4.88
C ASP A 284 11.11 -7.72 6.39
N PHE A 285 11.61 -8.61 7.26
CA PHE A 285 11.81 -8.39 8.69
C PHE A 285 13.29 -8.50 9.03
N THR A 286 13.88 -7.36 9.38
CA THR A 286 15.25 -7.26 9.86
C THR A 286 15.30 -7.10 11.38
N HIS A 287 16.49 -7.15 11.97
CA HIS A 287 16.67 -6.83 13.40
C HIS A 287 16.30 -5.39 13.73
N ASP A 288 16.37 -4.49 12.75
CA ASP A 288 16.02 -3.07 12.94
C ASP A 288 14.54 -2.88 13.29
N TYR A 289 13.63 -3.76 12.80
CA TYR A 289 12.23 -3.74 13.21
C TYR A 289 12.09 -3.95 14.73
N ILE A 290 12.82 -4.91 15.28
CA ILE A 290 12.80 -5.19 16.73
C ILE A 290 13.40 -4.01 17.50
N ASN A 291 14.53 -3.48 17.05
CA ASN A 291 15.20 -2.36 17.71
C ASN A 291 14.31 -1.12 17.78
N ILE A 292 13.59 -0.81 16.69
CA ILE A 292 12.66 0.34 16.63
C ILE A 292 11.49 0.13 17.60
N ASN A 293 10.85 -1.05 17.56
CA ASN A 293 9.60 -1.28 18.30
C ASN A 293 9.80 -1.65 19.78
N ALA A 294 10.99 -2.15 20.16
CA ALA A 294 11.30 -2.44 21.57
C ALA A 294 11.38 -1.16 22.44
N ASP A 295 11.80 -0.06 21.85
CA ASP A 295 12.00 1.23 22.53
C ASP A 295 10.90 2.26 22.24
N TYR A 296 10.00 1.99 21.27
CA TYR A 296 8.95 2.93 20.87
C TYR A 296 7.63 2.65 21.61
N ARG A 297 7.09 3.70 22.25
CA ARG A 297 5.78 3.64 22.90
C ARG A 297 4.71 4.18 21.96
N ASN A 298 3.79 3.32 21.56
CA ASN A 298 2.60 3.65 20.76
C ASN A 298 1.45 4.10 21.65
#